data_09e53aa58031ce860ed83bea7adebdae
#
_entry.id   09e53aa58031ce860ed83bea7adebdae
#
_cell.length_a   1.000
_cell.length_b   1.000
_cell.length_c   1.000
_cell.angle_alpha   90.00
_cell.angle_beta   90.00
_cell.angle_gamma   90.00
#
_symmetry.space_group_name_H-M   'P 1'
#
loop_
_entity.id
_entity.type
_entity.pdbx_description
1 polymer ?
#
loop_
_entity_poly.entity_id
_entity_poly.type
_entity_poly.pdbx_seq_one_letter_code
_entity_poly.pdbx_strand_id
1 'polypeptide(L)'
;DLKFFLNNISKIHILPNLGKVKSDDIKVKIDSSKATIHDEEIEDLLISYFTSKGFTSFIAEETYPINFNDKNNYLTLDPIDGTRNFINGVNKITIMISYIENKQNIFSVIHNPINNDFYHIVDNKIFKNFQLHNIKKLNQHIGYLSDIGINKFSSIIGNYKIQNRSSCIGYDMIQILEGDRSFLPLYKGKIWDIFPVLGFLENINFHSLNKNQIEFVLDLSNESFFYYAK
;
A
#
# COMPACT_ATOMS: atom_id res chain seq x y z
N ASP A 1 -20.78 3.04 -1.91
CA ASP A 1 -19.84 2.06 -2.44
C ASP A 1 -18.44 2.67 -2.51
N LEU A 2 -17.48 2.07 -1.78
CA LEU A 2 -16.12 2.59 -1.65
C LEU A 2 -15.40 2.68 -3.01
N LYS A 3 -15.53 1.67 -3.88
CA LYS A 3 -14.91 1.70 -5.21
C LYS A 3 -15.39 2.89 -6.03
N PHE A 4 -16.67 3.18 -6.01
CA PHE A 4 -17.23 4.34 -6.73
C PHE A 4 -16.66 5.64 -6.19
N PHE A 5 -16.53 5.77 -4.88
CA PHE A 5 -15.95 6.93 -4.22
C PHE A 5 -14.45 7.10 -4.61
N LEU A 6 -13.64 6.04 -4.54
CA LEU A 6 -12.23 6.09 -4.93
C LEU A 6 -12.04 6.41 -6.42
N ASN A 7 -12.92 5.89 -7.28
CA ASN A 7 -12.89 6.20 -8.70
C ASN A 7 -13.20 7.70 -8.97
N ASN A 8 -14.13 8.29 -8.23
CA ASN A 8 -14.41 9.72 -8.35
C ASN A 8 -13.23 10.57 -7.87
N ILE A 9 -12.64 10.25 -6.72
CA ILE A 9 -11.40 10.90 -6.26
C ILE A 9 -10.32 10.81 -7.32
N SER A 10 -10.09 9.62 -7.88
CA SER A 10 -9.09 9.39 -8.92
C SER A 10 -9.30 10.29 -10.14
N LYS A 11 -10.55 10.42 -10.60
CA LYS A 11 -10.91 11.24 -11.77
C LYS A 11 -10.74 12.73 -11.52
N ILE A 12 -10.96 13.19 -10.30
CA ILE A 12 -10.97 14.62 -9.97
C ILE A 12 -9.58 15.08 -9.54
N HIS A 13 -8.89 14.32 -8.68
CA HIS A 13 -7.65 14.77 -8.03
C HIS A 13 -6.40 14.11 -8.60
N ILE A 14 -6.45 12.84 -9.05
CA ILE A 14 -5.25 12.11 -9.46
C ILE A 14 -4.99 12.22 -10.96
N LEU A 15 -5.90 11.72 -11.79
CA LEU A 15 -5.66 11.59 -13.23
C LEU A 15 -5.38 12.91 -13.94
N PRO A 16 -6.08 14.03 -13.64
CA PRO A 16 -5.80 15.31 -14.28
C PRO A 16 -4.43 15.92 -13.92
N ASN A 17 -3.91 15.56 -12.73
CA ASN A 17 -2.72 16.16 -12.12
C ASN A 17 -1.47 15.28 -12.21
N LEU A 18 -1.59 14.05 -12.69
CA LEU A 18 -0.48 13.11 -12.86
C LEU A 18 0.61 13.71 -13.77
N GLY A 19 1.81 13.92 -13.21
CA GLY A 19 2.93 14.55 -13.89
C GLY A 19 2.77 16.05 -14.16
N LYS A 20 1.78 16.71 -13.54
CA LYS A 20 1.48 18.13 -13.73
C LYS A 20 1.46 18.91 -12.42
N VAL A 21 1.91 18.31 -11.33
CA VAL A 21 1.98 18.96 -10.02
C VAL A 21 2.95 20.14 -10.09
N LYS A 22 2.52 21.32 -9.67
CA LYS A 22 3.38 22.52 -9.65
C LYS A 22 4.35 22.43 -8.48
N SER A 23 5.50 23.07 -8.62
CA SER A 23 6.52 23.14 -7.56
C SER A 23 5.98 23.64 -6.23
N ASP A 24 5.10 24.64 -6.29
CA ASP A 24 4.52 25.28 -5.10
C ASP A 24 3.51 24.38 -4.36
N ASP A 25 2.98 23.37 -5.05
CA ASP A 25 2.06 22.38 -4.51
C ASP A 25 2.78 21.15 -3.91
N ILE A 26 4.13 21.15 -3.91
CA ILE A 26 4.97 20.07 -3.39
C ILE A 26 5.57 20.48 -2.05
N LYS A 27 5.34 19.67 -1.02
CA LYS A 27 5.97 19.80 0.30
C LYS A 27 7.04 18.72 0.48
N VAL A 28 8.16 19.07 1.10
CA VAL A 28 9.19 18.12 1.51
C VAL A 28 9.04 17.89 3.01
N LYS A 29 8.76 16.65 3.41
CA LYS A 29 8.62 16.25 4.81
C LYS A 29 10.00 16.16 5.49
N ILE A 30 10.03 16.07 6.82
CA ILE A 30 11.27 16.00 7.63
C ILE A 30 12.13 14.78 7.25
N ASP A 31 11.50 13.67 6.88
CA ASP A 31 12.18 12.44 6.44
C ASP A 31 12.59 12.46 4.96
N SER A 32 12.54 13.64 4.32
CA SER A 32 12.84 13.87 2.90
C SER A 32 11.88 13.19 1.91
N SER A 33 10.77 12.63 2.37
CA SER A 33 9.68 12.22 1.51
C SER A 33 8.93 13.46 0.98
N LYS A 34 8.12 13.26 -0.06
CA LYS A 34 7.34 14.33 -0.68
C LYS A 34 5.86 14.08 -0.45
N ALA A 35 5.13 15.16 -0.21
CA ALA A 35 3.68 15.22 -0.27
C ALA A 35 3.26 16.28 -1.28
N THR A 36 2.06 16.19 -1.79
CA THR A 36 1.46 17.24 -2.61
C THR A 36 0.16 17.72 -1.96
N ILE A 37 -0.35 18.85 -2.40
CA ILE A 37 -1.66 19.32 -1.96
C ILE A 37 -2.76 18.28 -2.27
N HIS A 38 -2.57 17.46 -3.31
CA HIS A 38 -3.52 16.40 -3.67
C HIS A 38 -3.51 15.23 -2.70
N ASP A 39 -2.35 14.88 -2.10
CA ASP A 39 -2.26 13.88 -1.04
C ASP A 39 -3.12 14.32 0.15
N GLU A 40 -2.96 15.59 0.59
CA GLU A 40 -3.74 16.17 1.69
C GLU A 40 -5.25 16.22 1.37
N GLU A 41 -5.64 16.71 0.20
CA GLU A 41 -7.04 16.78 -0.22
C GLU A 41 -7.71 15.40 -0.26
N ILE A 42 -7.02 14.39 -0.78
CA ILE A 42 -7.54 13.03 -0.87
C ILE A 42 -7.64 12.41 0.52
N GLU A 43 -6.66 12.64 1.39
CA GLU A 43 -6.72 12.15 2.78
C GLU A 43 -7.92 12.72 3.53
N ASP A 44 -8.17 14.02 3.43
CA ASP A 44 -9.34 14.69 4.02
C ASP A 44 -10.65 14.09 3.53
N LEU A 45 -10.75 13.80 2.24
CA LEU A 45 -11.92 13.16 1.63
C LEU A 45 -12.10 11.72 2.15
N LEU A 46 -11.02 10.95 2.28
CA LEU A 46 -11.04 9.59 2.84
C LEU A 46 -11.49 9.60 4.30
N ILE A 47 -10.91 10.48 5.13
CA ILE A 47 -11.29 10.63 6.54
C ILE A 47 -12.76 11.00 6.65
N SER A 48 -13.23 11.97 5.87
CA SER A 48 -14.64 12.39 5.85
C SER A 48 -15.58 11.25 5.46
N TYR A 49 -15.21 10.49 4.42
CA TYR A 49 -15.98 9.33 3.97
C TYR A 49 -16.12 8.29 5.08
N PHE A 50 -15.01 7.89 5.69
CA PHE A 50 -15.04 6.85 6.73
C PHE A 50 -15.66 7.35 8.03
N THR A 51 -15.49 8.62 8.39
CA THR A 51 -16.20 9.24 9.53
C THR A 51 -17.70 9.16 9.33
N SER A 52 -18.21 9.40 8.12
CA SER A 52 -19.63 9.25 7.80
C SER A 52 -20.15 7.80 7.92
N LYS A 53 -19.24 6.80 7.98
CA LYS A 53 -19.54 5.39 8.20
C LYS A 53 -19.35 4.96 9.66
N GLY A 54 -19.01 5.90 10.55
CA GLY A 54 -18.87 5.64 11.98
C GLY A 54 -17.44 5.34 12.45
N PHE A 55 -16.43 5.41 11.58
CA PHE A 55 -15.04 5.27 11.99
C PHE A 55 -14.54 6.57 12.61
N THR A 56 -13.80 6.46 13.71
CA THR A 56 -13.35 7.62 14.51
C THR A 56 -11.84 7.63 14.78
N SER A 57 -11.11 6.59 14.40
CA SER A 57 -9.67 6.47 14.66
C SER A 57 -8.92 6.19 13.36
N PHE A 58 -7.94 7.05 13.05
CA PHE A 58 -7.20 7.03 11.80
C PHE A 58 -5.70 7.14 12.04
N ILE A 59 -4.92 6.40 11.25
CA ILE A 59 -3.48 6.59 11.06
C ILE A 59 -3.29 6.87 9.58
N ALA A 60 -3.09 8.12 9.23
CA ALA A 60 -3.05 8.59 7.86
C ALA A 60 -1.71 9.26 7.56
N GLU A 61 -1.23 9.16 6.32
CA GLU A 61 0.14 9.55 5.96
C GLU A 61 0.43 11.04 6.18
N GLU A 62 -0.53 11.92 5.85
CA GLU A 62 -0.31 13.35 5.85
C GLU A 62 -0.60 13.99 7.21
N THR A 63 -1.55 13.44 7.95
CA THR A 63 -2.05 14.01 9.21
C THR A 63 -1.75 13.17 10.45
N TYR A 64 -0.87 12.14 10.34
CA TYR A 64 -0.49 11.34 11.51
C TYR A 64 0.20 12.21 12.60
N PRO A 65 -0.20 12.11 13.88
CA PRO A 65 -1.15 11.19 14.52
C PRO A 65 -2.51 11.85 14.88
N ILE A 66 -3.15 12.55 13.98
CA ILE A 66 -4.42 13.23 14.24
C ILE A 66 -5.55 12.21 14.36
N ASN A 67 -6.40 12.37 15.40
CA ASN A 67 -7.58 11.54 15.66
C ASN A 67 -7.30 10.06 15.94
N PHE A 68 -6.12 9.72 16.49
CA PHE A 68 -5.83 8.38 16.95
C PHE A 68 -6.39 8.13 18.34
N ASN A 69 -7.69 7.88 18.42
CA ASN A 69 -8.44 7.75 19.66
C ASN A 69 -8.54 6.31 20.17
N ASP A 70 -8.48 5.32 19.27
CA ASP A 70 -8.58 3.91 19.62
C ASP A 70 -7.39 3.13 19.04
N LYS A 71 -6.53 2.61 19.94
CA LYS A 71 -5.36 1.82 19.58
C LYS A 71 -5.69 0.39 19.14
N ASN A 72 -6.91 -0.05 19.38
CA ASN A 72 -7.35 -1.39 19.02
C ASN A 72 -8.10 -1.43 17.69
N ASN A 73 -8.78 -0.31 17.34
CA ASN A 73 -9.64 -0.26 16.17
C ASN A 73 -9.37 1.02 15.40
N TYR A 74 -8.69 0.93 14.26
CA TYR A 74 -8.32 2.09 13.47
C TYR A 74 -8.20 1.77 11.98
N LEU A 75 -8.37 2.79 11.15
CA LEU A 75 -8.06 2.74 9.73
C LEU A 75 -6.65 3.28 9.47
N THR A 76 -5.93 2.63 8.57
CA THR A 76 -4.72 3.21 7.96
C THR A 76 -5.06 3.74 6.59
N LEU A 77 -4.56 4.93 6.25
CA LEU A 77 -4.84 5.60 4.98
C LEU A 77 -3.53 6.07 4.34
N ASP A 78 -3.32 5.68 3.10
CA ASP A 78 -2.33 6.26 2.21
C ASP A 78 -3.07 6.82 0.99
N PRO A 79 -3.17 8.15 0.88
CA PRO A 79 -3.94 8.80 -0.17
C PRO A 79 -3.33 8.62 -1.57
N ILE A 80 -1.99 8.65 -1.68
CA ILE A 80 -1.25 8.43 -2.94
C ILE A 80 0.04 7.68 -2.64
N ASP A 81 -0.02 6.34 -2.49
CA ASP A 81 1.21 5.56 -2.51
C ASP A 81 1.92 5.75 -3.86
N GLY A 82 3.17 6.16 -3.76
CA GLY A 82 3.96 6.53 -4.92
C GLY A 82 3.86 8.01 -5.29
N THR A 83 3.79 8.94 -4.33
CA THR A 83 3.77 10.40 -4.56
C THR A 83 4.88 10.87 -5.49
N ARG A 84 6.09 10.28 -5.42
CA ARG A 84 7.17 10.59 -6.38
C ARG A 84 6.79 10.21 -7.81
N ASN A 85 6.15 9.08 -8.01
CA ASN A 85 5.65 8.64 -9.32
C ASN A 85 4.56 9.58 -9.81
N PHE A 86 3.64 9.98 -8.93
CA PHE A 86 2.58 10.94 -9.23
C PHE A 86 3.14 12.27 -9.72
N ILE A 87 4.12 12.84 -9.02
CA ILE A 87 4.79 14.08 -9.41
C ILE A 87 5.47 13.94 -10.80
N ASN A 88 6.09 12.80 -11.07
CA ASN A 88 6.86 12.56 -12.30
C ASN A 88 6.01 11.99 -13.47
N GLY A 89 4.71 11.83 -13.32
CA GLY A 89 3.84 11.31 -14.38
C GLY A 89 4.01 9.80 -14.66
N VAL A 90 4.49 9.04 -13.68
CA VAL A 90 4.67 7.59 -13.81
C VAL A 90 3.40 6.87 -13.35
N ASN A 91 2.83 6.03 -14.21
CA ASN A 91 1.57 5.29 -13.98
C ASN A 91 1.69 4.14 -12.97
N LYS A 92 2.42 4.35 -11.86
CA LYS A 92 2.61 3.36 -10.79
C LYS A 92 2.29 4.03 -9.46
N ILE A 93 1.01 4.21 -9.23
CA ILE A 93 0.44 4.87 -8.05
C ILE A 93 -0.77 4.08 -7.58
N THR A 94 -1.05 4.11 -6.28
CA THR A 94 -2.22 3.46 -5.69
C THR A 94 -2.79 4.29 -4.55
N ILE A 95 -4.05 4.05 -4.18
CA ILE A 95 -4.63 4.47 -2.91
C ILE A 95 -4.70 3.23 -2.04
N MET A 96 -4.23 3.30 -0.80
CA MET A 96 -4.21 2.16 0.09
C MET A 96 -4.96 2.42 1.39
N ILE A 97 -5.73 1.43 1.82
CA ILE A 97 -6.56 1.51 3.03
C ILE A 97 -6.50 0.16 3.74
N SER A 98 -6.39 0.17 5.07
CA SER A 98 -6.68 -1.03 5.87
C SER A 98 -7.47 -0.70 7.12
N TYR A 99 -8.25 -1.65 7.61
CA TYR A 99 -8.92 -1.58 8.90
C TYR A 99 -8.35 -2.64 9.83
N ILE A 100 -7.86 -2.17 10.94
CA ILE A 100 -7.29 -2.99 12.00
C ILE A 100 -8.28 -3.04 13.17
N GLU A 101 -8.61 -4.23 13.59
CA GLU A 101 -9.46 -4.48 14.75
C GLU A 101 -8.79 -5.49 15.68
N ASN A 102 -8.57 -5.11 16.95
CA ASN A 102 -7.92 -5.96 17.95
C ASN A 102 -6.60 -6.58 17.45
N LYS A 103 -5.76 -5.79 16.80
CA LYS A 103 -4.48 -6.20 16.21
C LYS A 103 -4.61 -7.18 15.03
N GLN A 104 -5.77 -7.32 14.44
CA GLN A 104 -5.99 -8.13 13.24
C GLN A 104 -6.33 -7.23 12.06
N ASN A 105 -5.81 -7.56 10.90
CA ASN A 105 -6.18 -6.89 9.66
C ASN A 105 -7.49 -7.49 9.14
N ILE A 106 -8.59 -6.76 9.32
CA ILE A 106 -9.94 -7.22 8.96
C ILE A 106 -10.27 -6.91 7.51
N PHE A 107 -9.71 -5.81 7.00
CA PHE A 107 -10.03 -5.31 5.68
C PHE A 107 -8.83 -4.58 5.09
N SER A 108 -8.53 -4.86 3.84
CA SER A 108 -7.52 -4.13 3.07
C SER A 108 -8.00 -3.82 1.68
N VAL A 109 -7.59 -2.66 1.19
CA VAL A 109 -7.85 -2.18 -0.17
C VAL A 109 -6.56 -1.67 -0.79
N ILE A 110 -6.36 -2.02 -2.05
CA ILE A 110 -5.43 -1.37 -2.95
C ILE A 110 -6.23 -0.97 -4.20
N HIS A 111 -6.37 0.32 -4.43
CA HIS A 111 -7.03 0.86 -5.61
C HIS A 111 -6.00 1.46 -6.57
N ASN A 112 -5.98 0.98 -7.81
CA ASN A 112 -5.16 1.54 -8.86
C ASN A 112 -5.98 2.58 -9.66
N PRO A 113 -5.69 3.88 -9.53
CA PRO A 113 -6.46 4.93 -10.20
C PRO A 113 -6.29 4.94 -11.72
N ILE A 114 -5.20 4.37 -12.24
CA ILE A 114 -4.87 4.45 -13.68
C ILE A 114 -5.81 3.58 -14.52
N ASN A 115 -6.10 2.36 -14.05
CA ASN A 115 -6.95 1.40 -14.74
C ASN A 115 -8.26 1.12 -14.00
N ASN A 116 -8.50 1.82 -12.88
CA ASN A 116 -9.65 1.65 -12.01
C ASN A 116 -9.81 0.23 -11.44
N ASP A 117 -8.69 -0.48 -11.25
CA ASP A 117 -8.71 -1.76 -10.57
C ASP A 117 -8.80 -1.57 -9.05
N PHE A 118 -9.70 -2.33 -8.43
CA PHE A 118 -10.00 -2.29 -7.01
C PHE A 118 -9.80 -3.68 -6.42
N TYR A 119 -8.69 -3.86 -5.71
CA TYR A 119 -8.38 -5.08 -4.96
C TYR A 119 -8.81 -4.89 -3.52
N HIS A 120 -9.49 -5.89 -2.96
CA HIS A 120 -9.90 -5.85 -1.56
C HIS A 120 -10.00 -7.24 -0.97
N ILE A 121 -9.96 -7.30 0.35
CA ILE A 121 -10.09 -8.53 1.13
C ILE A 121 -11.38 -8.48 1.92
N VAL A 122 -12.12 -9.57 1.86
CA VAL A 122 -13.30 -9.84 2.70
C VAL A 122 -13.29 -11.31 3.04
N ASP A 123 -13.49 -11.66 4.32
CA ASP A 123 -13.54 -13.04 4.82
C ASP A 123 -12.35 -13.89 4.35
N ASN A 124 -11.15 -13.33 4.44
CA ASN A 124 -9.91 -13.97 4.03
C ASN A 124 -9.85 -14.37 2.54
N LYS A 125 -10.65 -13.70 1.70
CA LYS A 125 -10.66 -13.90 0.26
C LYS A 125 -10.32 -12.60 -0.45
N ILE A 126 -9.54 -12.71 -1.52
CA ILE A 126 -9.15 -11.58 -2.33
C ILE A 126 -10.13 -11.42 -3.49
N PHE A 127 -10.55 -10.19 -3.70
CA PHE A 127 -11.42 -9.82 -4.81
C PHE A 127 -10.75 -8.76 -5.67
N LYS A 128 -10.94 -8.84 -6.98
CA LYS A 128 -10.65 -7.79 -7.93
C LYS A 128 -11.96 -7.33 -8.56
N ASN A 129 -12.29 -6.06 -8.41
CA ASN A 129 -13.52 -5.47 -8.97
C ASN A 129 -14.79 -6.26 -8.58
N PHE A 130 -14.87 -6.70 -7.29
CA PHE A 130 -15.94 -7.53 -6.70
C PHE A 130 -16.04 -8.96 -7.23
N GLN A 131 -15.11 -9.40 -8.05
CA GLN A 131 -15.02 -10.80 -8.49
C GLN A 131 -13.92 -11.50 -7.68
N LEU A 132 -14.14 -12.75 -7.27
CA LEU A 132 -13.13 -13.55 -6.58
C LEU A 132 -11.86 -13.61 -7.45
N HIS A 133 -10.76 -13.16 -6.87
CA HIS A 133 -9.48 -13.11 -7.57
C HIS A 133 -8.64 -14.34 -7.22
N ASN A 134 -8.39 -15.18 -8.20
CA ASN A 134 -7.45 -16.29 -8.08
C ASN A 134 -6.08 -15.84 -8.58
N ILE A 135 -5.10 -15.89 -7.68
CA ILE A 135 -3.73 -15.51 -8.02
C ILE A 135 -3.22 -16.44 -9.11
N LYS A 136 -2.75 -15.87 -10.20
CA LYS A 136 -2.17 -16.64 -11.30
C LYS A 136 -0.91 -17.35 -10.81
N LYS A 137 -0.67 -18.56 -11.29
CA LYS A 137 0.56 -19.29 -10.99
C LYS A 137 1.76 -18.45 -11.41
N LEU A 138 2.66 -18.20 -10.45
CA LEU A 138 3.88 -17.47 -10.69
C LEU A 138 4.78 -18.24 -11.66
N ASN A 139 4.96 -17.71 -12.86
CA ASN A 139 5.74 -18.37 -13.90
C ASN A 139 7.24 -18.00 -13.85
N GLN A 140 7.62 -17.03 -13.03
CA GLN A 140 8.99 -16.51 -13.00
C GLN A 140 9.39 -16.15 -11.58
N HIS A 141 10.63 -16.52 -11.21
CA HIS A 141 11.27 -16.09 -9.98
C HIS A 141 11.80 -14.65 -10.12
N ILE A 142 10.89 -13.68 -10.24
CA ILE A 142 11.20 -12.27 -10.40
C ILE A 142 10.62 -11.51 -9.21
N GLY A 143 11.39 -10.59 -8.64
CA GLY A 143 10.89 -9.72 -7.60
C GLY A 143 11.62 -8.40 -7.53
N TYR A 144 11.15 -7.53 -6.64
CA TYR A 144 11.68 -6.20 -6.50
C TYR A 144 12.63 -6.11 -5.31
N LEU A 145 13.81 -5.54 -5.53
CA LEU A 145 14.73 -5.18 -4.45
C LEU A 145 15.38 -3.82 -4.73
N SER A 146 15.62 -3.07 -3.67
CA SER A 146 16.57 -1.96 -3.69
C SER A 146 17.99 -2.51 -3.45
N ASP A 147 19.03 -1.71 -3.73
CA ASP A 147 20.42 -2.08 -3.45
C ASP A 147 20.65 -2.48 -1.99
N ILE A 148 19.98 -1.78 -1.06
CA ILE A 148 20.01 -2.12 0.37
C ILE A 148 19.35 -3.49 0.61
N GLY A 149 18.22 -3.75 -0.05
CA GLY A 149 17.51 -5.03 0.04
C GLY A 149 18.33 -6.19 -0.53
N ILE A 150 19.06 -5.98 -1.63
CA ILE A 150 19.96 -6.98 -2.21
C ILE A 150 20.99 -7.42 -1.18
N ASN A 151 21.69 -6.47 -0.53
CA ASN A 151 22.68 -6.76 0.48
C ASN A 151 22.10 -7.49 1.71
N LYS A 152 20.90 -7.09 2.14
CA LYS A 152 20.24 -7.66 3.33
C LYS A 152 19.68 -9.06 3.11
N PHE A 153 19.18 -9.35 1.91
CA PHE A 153 18.48 -10.59 1.59
C PHE A 153 19.24 -11.48 0.59
N SER A 154 20.52 -11.19 0.33
CA SER A 154 21.34 -11.89 -0.65
C SER A 154 21.38 -13.42 -0.47
N SER A 155 21.37 -13.93 0.77
CA SER A 155 21.37 -15.36 1.07
C SER A 155 20.03 -16.05 0.72
N ILE A 156 18.95 -15.29 0.53
CA ILE A 156 17.60 -15.80 0.31
C ILE A 156 17.21 -15.70 -1.16
N ILE A 157 17.72 -14.66 -1.84
CA ILE A 157 17.35 -14.33 -3.22
C ILE A 157 17.78 -15.44 -4.20
N GLY A 158 18.93 -16.12 -3.94
CA GLY A 158 19.38 -17.23 -4.76
C GLY A 158 19.35 -16.91 -6.27
N ASN A 159 18.56 -17.68 -7.03
CA ASN A 159 18.41 -17.55 -8.48
C ASN A 159 17.28 -16.61 -8.92
N TYR A 160 16.71 -15.81 -8.01
CA TYR A 160 15.66 -14.87 -8.39
C TYR A 160 16.21 -13.71 -9.24
N LYS A 161 15.48 -13.39 -10.30
CA LYS A 161 15.78 -12.21 -11.10
C LYS A 161 15.32 -10.96 -10.37
N ILE A 162 16.23 -10.04 -10.13
CA ILE A 162 15.98 -8.81 -9.40
C ILE A 162 15.62 -7.69 -10.38
N GLN A 163 14.61 -6.91 -10.01
CA GLN A 163 14.24 -5.66 -10.69
C GLN A 163 14.18 -4.52 -9.68
N ASN A 164 14.37 -3.31 -10.15
CA ASN A 164 14.19 -2.12 -9.31
C ASN A 164 12.73 -2.00 -8.86
N ARG A 165 12.54 -1.59 -7.60
CA ARG A 165 11.21 -1.31 -7.05
C ARG A 165 10.50 -0.23 -7.87
N SER A 166 9.17 -0.31 -7.90
CA SER A 166 8.33 0.68 -8.58
C SER A 166 8.27 2.04 -7.88
N SER A 167 8.76 2.13 -6.63
CA SER A 167 8.56 3.27 -5.71
C SER A 167 7.09 3.47 -5.33
N CYS A 168 6.30 2.42 -5.35
CA CYS A 168 4.90 2.34 -4.96
C CYS A 168 4.63 0.91 -4.50
N ILE A 169 4.46 0.70 -3.20
CA ILE A 169 4.37 -0.65 -2.63
C ILE A 169 3.04 -1.33 -2.98
N GLY A 170 1.96 -0.56 -3.07
CA GLY A 170 0.68 -1.07 -3.52
C GLY A 170 0.73 -1.55 -4.96
N TYR A 171 1.44 -0.84 -5.84
CA TYR A 171 1.66 -1.30 -7.21
C TYR A 171 2.51 -2.58 -7.25
N ASP A 172 3.57 -2.66 -6.43
CA ASP A 172 4.38 -3.87 -6.31
C ASP A 172 3.53 -5.06 -5.84
N MET A 173 2.58 -4.83 -4.90
CA MET A 173 1.64 -5.85 -4.45
C MET A 173 0.67 -6.29 -5.55
N ILE A 174 0.15 -5.35 -6.35
CA ILE A 174 -0.69 -5.68 -7.51
C ILE A 174 0.05 -6.62 -8.48
N GLN A 175 1.35 -6.39 -8.72
CA GLN A 175 2.14 -7.27 -9.59
C GLN A 175 2.27 -8.71 -9.02
N ILE A 176 2.25 -8.85 -7.70
CA ILE A 176 2.20 -10.17 -7.05
C ILE A 176 0.81 -10.80 -7.26
N LEU A 177 -0.25 -10.05 -7.03
CA LEU A 177 -1.63 -10.55 -7.21
C LEU A 177 -1.90 -10.99 -8.65
N GLU A 178 -1.31 -10.30 -9.63
CA GLU A 178 -1.43 -10.66 -11.05
C GLU A 178 -0.46 -11.80 -11.49
N GLY A 179 0.43 -12.24 -10.60
CA GLY A 179 1.39 -13.32 -10.88
C GLY A 179 2.62 -12.89 -11.67
N ASP A 180 2.88 -11.59 -11.72
CA ASP A 180 4.04 -11.03 -12.42
C ASP A 180 5.30 -11.01 -11.55
N ARG A 181 5.17 -11.16 -10.25
CA ARG A 181 6.26 -11.11 -9.26
C ARG A 181 6.10 -12.18 -8.19
N SER A 182 7.24 -12.66 -7.67
CA SER A 182 7.30 -13.78 -6.74
C SER A 182 7.69 -13.39 -5.32
N PHE A 183 8.23 -12.20 -5.12
CA PHE A 183 8.58 -11.74 -3.78
C PHE A 183 8.48 -10.23 -3.63
N LEU A 184 8.24 -9.80 -2.40
CA LEU A 184 8.12 -8.42 -1.99
C LEU A 184 8.83 -8.22 -0.64
N PRO A 185 9.92 -7.45 -0.58
CA PRO A 185 10.53 -7.07 0.67
C PRO A 185 9.81 -5.83 1.25
N LEU A 186 9.39 -5.93 2.48
CA LEU A 186 8.91 -4.81 3.27
C LEU A 186 10.06 -4.32 4.13
N TYR A 187 10.55 -3.12 3.87
CA TYR A 187 11.70 -2.55 4.56
C TYR A 187 11.48 -1.08 4.87
N LYS A 188 11.55 -0.72 6.15
CA LYS A 188 11.37 0.66 6.64
C LYS A 188 10.08 1.33 6.13
N GLY A 189 9.02 0.55 5.97
CA GLY A 189 7.73 1.07 5.57
C GLY A 189 6.99 1.70 6.73
N LYS A 190 6.12 2.61 6.42
CA LYS A 190 5.18 3.20 7.38
C LYS A 190 3.97 2.28 7.54
N ILE A 191 3.19 2.49 8.58
CA ILE A 191 2.01 1.68 8.89
C ILE A 191 1.01 1.70 7.73
N TRP A 192 0.77 2.86 7.14
CA TRP A 192 -0.14 3.03 6.01
C TRP A 192 0.34 2.38 4.71
N ASP A 193 1.67 2.17 4.56
CA ASP A 193 2.25 1.38 3.46
C ASP A 193 2.12 -0.13 3.71
N ILE A 194 2.44 -0.55 4.94
CA ILE A 194 2.68 -1.96 5.27
C ILE A 194 1.36 -2.71 5.52
N PHE A 195 0.45 -2.16 6.31
CA PHE A 195 -0.73 -2.90 6.75
C PHE A 195 -1.69 -3.27 5.62
N PRO A 196 -1.99 -2.40 4.64
CA PRO A 196 -2.78 -2.82 3.50
C PRO A 196 -2.15 -3.99 2.74
N VAL A 197 -0.83 -3.96 2.54
CA VAL A 197 -0.10 -5.02 1.84
C VAL A 197 -0.05 -6.31 2.66
N LEU A 198 0.19 -6.23 3.98
CA LEU A 198 0.17 -7.40 4.87
C LEU A 198 -1.16 -8.14 4.80
N GLY A 199 -2.27 -7.41 4.81
CA GLY A 199 -3.59 -8.03 4.68
C GLY A 199 -3.69 -8.93 3.44
N PHE A 200 -3.14 -8.51 2.30
CA PHE A 200 -3.09 -9.34 1.09
C PHE A 200 -2.11 -10.51 1.24
N LEU A 201 -0.91 -10.28 1.74
CA LEU A 201 0.13 -11.31 1.88
C LEU A 201 -0.28 -12.44 2.83
N GLU A 202 -1.04 -12.15 3.88
CA GLU A 202 -1.58 -13.13 4.81
C GLU A 202 -2.63 -14.05 4.17
N ASN A 203 -3.30 -13.59 3.12
CA ASN A 203 -4.35 -14.31 2.40
C ASN A 203 -3.88 -15.01 1.13
N ILE A 204 -2.59 -14.99 0.86
CA ILE A 204 -1.96 -15.74 -0.22
C ILE A 204 -0.90 -16.67 0.35
N ASN A 205 -0.54 -17.72 -0.39
CA ASN A 205 0.48 -18.68 0.03
C ASN A 205 1.90 -18.10 -0.05
N PHE A 206 2.11 -16.93 0.55
CA PHE A 206 3.42 -16.32 0.69
C PHE A 206 4.01 -16.66 2.05
N HIS A 207 5.29 -16.99 2.06
CA HIS A 207 6.04 -17.29 3.26
C HIS A 207 6.80 -16.07 3.72
N SER A 208 6.61 -15.69 4.98
CA SER A 208 7.42 -14.67 5.63
C SER A 208 8.56 -15.31 6.41
N LEU A 209 9.76 -14.79 6.25
CA LEU A 209 10.90 -15.20 7.05
C LEU A 209 10.82 -14.69 8.51
N ASN A 210 10.07 -13.62 8.72
CA ASN A 210 9.94 -12.96 10.01
C ASN A 210 8.51 -13.05 10.58
N LYS A 211 7.70 -14.00 10.14
CA LYS A 211 6.27 -14.09 10.48
C LYS A 211 5.99 -14.09 12.00
N ASN A 212 6.91 -14.61 12.81
CA ASN A 212 6.77 -14.66 14.27
C ASN A 212 7.07 -13.31 14.95
N GLN A 213 7.47 -12.27 14.23
CA GLN A 213 7.88 -10.96 14.75
C GLN A 213 6.95 -9.83 14.32
N ILE A 214 5.90 -10.11 13.54
CA ILE A 214 4.90 -9.10 13.18
C ILE A 214 3.98 -8.89 14.39
N GLU A 215 4.46 -8.14 15.37
CA GLU A 215 3.55 -7.47 16.28
C GLU A 215 3.01 -6.23 15.57
N PHE A 216 1.73 -5.91 15.78
CA PHE A 216 1.13 -4.66 15.31
C PHE A 216 1.72 -3.50 16.11
N VAL A 217 2.91 -3.09 15.73
CA VAL A 217 3.63 -1.96 16.31
C VAL A 217 3.27 -0.72 15.51
N LEU A 218 3.01 0.39 16.19
CA LEU A 218 2.67 1.66 15.56
C LEU A 218 3.81 2.29 14.74
N ASP A 219 5.03 1.79 14.90
CA ASP A 219 6.20 2.21 14.14
C ASP A 219 6.98 0.98 13.65
N LEU A 220 6.86 0.68 12.36
CA LEU A 220 7.60 -0.39 11.67
C LEU A 220 8.87 0.12 10.97
N SER A 221 9.30 1.35 11.22
CA SER A 221 10.41 2.00 10.50
C SER A 221 11.74 1.23 10.60
N ASN A 222 11.93 0.45 11.66
CA ASN A 222 13.11 -0.38 11.88
C ASN A 222 12.93 -1.85 11.54
N GLU A 223 11.69 -2.27 11.24
CA GLU A 223 11.38 -3.66 10.91
C GLU A 223 11.61 -3.96 9.43
N SER A 224 11.86 -5.22 9.12
CA SER A 224 12.09 -5.67 7.76
C SER A 224 11.53 -7.06 7.58
N PHE A 225 10.68 -7.21 6.59
CA PHE A 225 10.02 -8.46 6.27
C PHE A 225 10.36 -8.85 4.83
N PHE A 226 10.51 -10.13 4.59
CA PHE A 226 10.67 -10.68 3.25
C PHE A 226 9.59 -11.71 3.00
N TYR A 227 8.76 -11.47 2.00
CA TYR A 227 7.70 -12.37 1.56
C TYR A 227 8.06 -12.97 0.21
N TYR A 228 7.94 -14.28 0.08
CA TYR A 228 8.21 -15.00 -1.15
C TYR A 228 7.22 -16.14 -1.39
N ALA A 229 6.98 -16.48 -2.66
CA ALA A 229 6.21 -17.66 -3.03
C ALA A 229 7.10 -18.91 -3.01
N LYS A 230 6.53 -20.03 -2.58
CA LYS A 230 7.13 -21.35 -2.75
C LYS A 230 6.79 -21.96 -4.09
#